data_5326d0fdc08e478b7afb483cb72af367
#
_entry.id   5326d0fdc08e478b7afb483cb72af367
#
_cell.length_a   1.000
_cell.length_b   1.000
_cell.length_c   1.000
_cell.angle_alpha   90.00
_cell.angle_beta   90.00
_cell.angle_gamma   90.00
#
_symmetry.space_group_name_H-M   'P 1'
#
loop_
_entity.id
_entity.type
_entity.pdbx_description
1 polymer ?
#
loop_
_entity_poly.entity_id
_entity_poly.type
_entity_poly.pdbx_seq_one_letter_code
_entity_poly.pdbx_strand_id
1 'polypeptide(L)'
;MTLQAKGDEGLANIRSEEETRALHHSVLTAATALFMEKGFERTTIADISRKSGVPKSKILYEMKSKEDILVMLVAEFLDGVTEASDAVSTKLTDDKVLIFMANEVLQIYMAEMSEDMRNLYLAGYSMPKTSEAVLRRRTDMLYEKFGDMFPDFALKDFYELEIATIGIMRAYMSVPCDMYFTIEAKVDRLLSTMLKIYDVDKQTISAVKEFIQKIDFESVAKNTVETVFEDLEIRPSN
;
A
#
# COMPACT_ATOMS: atom_id res chain seq x y z
N MET A 1 29.41 -32.57 24.46
CA MET A 1 27.96 -32.29 24.63
C MET A 1 27.57 -30.88 24.17
N THR A 2 27.93 -30.40 22.96
CA THR A 2 27.72 -28.99 22.62
C THR A 2 27.28 -28.73 21.18
N LEU A 3 27.09 -29.71 20.33
CA LEU A 3 26.62 -29.54 18.94
C LEU A 3 25.11 -29.84 18.74
N GLN A 4 24.57 -30.76 19.56
CA GLN A 4 23.13 -31.12 19.50
C GLN A 4 22.21 -30.02 20.09
N ALA A 5 22.65 -29.33 21.16
CA ALA A 5 21.85 -28.26 21.79
C ALA A 5 21.66 -27.05 20.89
N LYS A 6 22.66 -26.66 20.08
CA LYS A 6 22.53 -25.56 19.11
C LYS A 6 21.65 -25.90 17.91
N GLY A 7 21.54 -27.15 17.55
CA GLY A 7 20.64 -27.62 16.50
C GLY A 7 19.17 -27.60 16.95
N ASP A 8 18.89 -27.98 18.18
CA ASP A 8 17.52 -27.98 18.73
C ASP A 8 16.99 -26.54 18.99
N GLU A 9 17.83 -25.64 19.48
CA GLU A 9 17.46 -24.22 19.65
C GLU A 9 17.18 -23.54 18.28
N GLY A 10 17.98 -23.84 17.26
CA GLY A 10 17.76 -23.34 15.89
C GLY A 10 16.45 -23.84 15.29
N LEU A 11 16.14 -25.13 15.44
CA LEU A 11 14.89 -25.73 14.95
C LEU A 11 13.65 -25.23 15.72
N ALA A 12 13.78 -25.03 17.04
CA ALA A 12 12.70 -24.46 17.86
C ALA A 12 12.41 -23.01 17.47
N ASN A 13 13.43 -22.21 17.17
CA ASN A 13 13.28 -20.82 16.73
C ASN A 13 12.64 -20.73 15.34
N ILE A 14 13.04 -21.56 14.39
CA ILE A 14 12.45 -21.65 13.05
C ILE A 14 10.97 -22.05 13.12
N ARG A 15 10.61 -23.05 13.94
CA ARG A 15 9.20 -23.42 14.17
C ARG A 15 8.38 -22.30 14.77
N SER A 16 8.93 -21.56 15.74
CA SER A 16 8.26 -20.40 16.34
C SER A 16 8.02 -19.29 15.33
N GLU A 17 8.95 -19.04 14.42
CA GLU A 17 8.81 -18.03 13.35
C GLU A 17 7.80 -18.44 12.28
N GLU A 18 7.76 -19.72 11.91
CA GLU A 18 6.76 -20.27 10.98
C GLU A 18 5.35 -20.21 11.57
N GLU A 19 5.20 -20.58 12.85
CA GLU A 19 3.91 -20.52 13.55
C GLU A 19 3.42 -19.07 13.67
N THR A 20 4.30 -18.10 13.92
CA THR A 20 3.99 -16.67 13.99
C THR A 20 3.59 -16.15 12.61
N ARG A 21 4.28 -16.52 11.55
CA ARG A 21 3.94 -16.16 10.17
C ARG A 21 2.57 -16.70 9.76
N ALA A 22 2.31 -17.99 10.04
CA ALA A 22 1.02 -18.61 9.75
C ALA A 22 -0.14 -17.94 10.51
N LEU A 23 0.11 -17.53 11.77
CA LEU A 23 -0.85 -16.78 12.56
C LEU A 23 -1.11 -15.40 11.94
N HIS A 24 -0.08 -14.65 11.61
CA HIS A 24 -0.20 -13.32 10.96
C HIS A 24 -0.99 -13.44 9.67
N HIS A 25 -0.64 -14.38 8.80
CA HIS A 25 -1.36 -14.63 7.55
C HIS A 25 -2.85 -14.91 7.80
N SER A 26 -3.19 -15.84 8.70
CA SER A 26 -4.60 -16.16 9.01
C SER A 26 -5.38 -14.95 9.54
N VAL A 27 -4.74 -14.12 10.38
CA VAL A 27 -5.38 -12.93 10.93
C VAL A 27 -5.55 -11.84 9.88
N LEU A 28 -4.54 -11.60 9.04
CA LEU A 28 -4.58 -10.61 7.95
C LEU A 28 -5.62 -10.99 6.89
N THR A 29 -5.66 -12.26 6.47
CA THR A 29 -6.70 -12.80 5.58
C THR A 29 -8.11 -12.53 6.12
N ALA A 30 -8.35 -12.90 7.38
CA ALA A 30 -9.66 -12.70 8.01
C ALA A 30 -10.01 -11.20 8.17
N ALA A 31 -9.03 -10.37 8.54
CA ALA A 31 -9.22 -8.94 8.71
C ALA A 31 -9.54 -8.25 7.37
N THR A 32 -8.79 -8.56 6.32
CA THR A 32 -9.01 -8.01 4.96
C THR A 32 -10.42 -8.32 4.49
N ALA A 33 -10.83 -9.60 4.54
CA ALA A 33 -12.17 -10.00 4.14
C ALA A 33 -13.27 -9.26 4.93
N LEU A 34 -13.09 -9.04 6.25
CA LEU A 34 -14.04 -8.31 7.07
C LEU A 34 -14.01 -6.79 6.82
N PHE A 35 -12.84 -6.22 6.55
CA PHE A 35 -12.72 -4.81 6.21
C PHE A 35 -13.39 -4.51 4.87
N MET A 36 -13.27 -5.41 3.90
CA MET A 36 -13.98 -5.32 2.61
C MET A 36 -15.50 -5.50 2.79
N GLU A 37 -15.95 -6.51 3.53
CA GLU A 37 -17.37 -6.86 3.67
C GLU A 37 -18.18 -5.81 4.44
N LYS A 38 -17.65 -5.26 5.53
CA LYS A 38 -18.41 -4.38 6.43
C LYS A 38 -17.68 -3.11 6.87
N GLY A 39 -16.49 -2.88 6.33
CA GLY A 39 -15.65 -1.72 6.65
C GLY A 39 -14.83 -1.87 7.93
N PHE A 40 -13.76 -1.08 8.01
CA PHE A 40 -12.86 -1.08 9.16
C PHE A 40 -13.58 -0.77 10.48
N GLU A 41 -14.40 0.28 10.52
CA GLU A 41 -15.05 0.74 11.76
C GLU A 41 -15.95 -0.33 12.38
N ARG A 42 -16.73 -1.03 11.57
CA ARG A 42 -17.68 -2.05 12.04
C ARG A 42 -17.04 -3.40 12.33
N THR A 43 -15.77 -3.60 11.99
CA THR A 43 -15.02 -4.83 12.28
C THR A 43 -14.45 -4.78 13.69
N THR A 44 -14.58 -5.88 14.43
CA THR A 44 -14.01 -6.03 15.78
C THR A 44 -12.97 -7.13 15.83
N ILE A 45 -12.06 -7.08 16.83
CA ILE A 45 -11.11 -8.18 17.08
C ILE A 45 -11.83 -9.51 17.35
N ALA A 46 -13.04 -9.49 17.91
CA ALA A 46 -13.85 -10.69 18.12
C ALA A 46 -14.32 -11.30 16.78
N ASP A 47 -14.67 -10.46 15.81
CA ASP A 47 -15.04 -10.92 14.47
C ASP A 47 -13.83 -11.54 13.76
N ILE A 48 -12.67 -10.87 13.82
CA ILE A 48 -11.42 -11.36 13.25
C ILE A 48 -11.04 -12.70 13.89
N SER A 49 -11.10 -12.81 15.22
CA SER A 49 -10.84 -14.06 15.95
C SER A 49 -11.76 -15.20 15.50
N ARG A 50 -13.06 -14.91 15.32
CA ARG A 50 -14.04 -15.92 14.87
C ARG A 50 -13.76 -16.38 13.44
N LYS A 51 -13.42 -15.45 12.55
CA LYS A 51 -13.17 -15.75 11.13
C LYS A 51 -11.82 -16.43 10.91
N SER A 52 -10.77 -16.01 11.61
CA SER A 52 -9.41 -16.57 11.49
C SER A 52 -9.22 -17.89 12.24
N GLY A 53 -10.09 -18.19 13.22
CA GLY A 53 -9.88 -19.30 14.17
C GLY A 53 -8.79 -19.02 15.22
N VAL A 54 -8.12 -17.86 15.18
CA VAL A 54 -7.07 -17.49 16.15
C VAL A 54 -7.70 -16.89 17.40
N PRO A 55 -7.34 -17.38 18.61
CA PRO A 55 -7.87 -16.83 19.86
C PRO A 55 -7.61 -15.32 20.00
N LYS A 56 -8.62 -14.56 20.46
CA LYS A 56 -8.52 -13.11 20.66
C LYS A 56 -7.30 -12.69 21.50
N SER A 57 -6.98 -13.45 22.56
CA SER A 57 -5.81 -13.18 23.41
C SER A 57 -4.50 -13.28 22.63
N LYS A 58 -4.40 -14.24 21.70
CA LYS A 58 -3.21 -14.44 20.86
C LYS A 58 -3.09 -13.34 19.81
N ILE A 59 -4.21 -12.92 19.19
CA ILE A 59 -4.24 -11.76 18.28
C ILE A 59 -3.75 -10.50 19.00
N LEU A 60 -4.29 -10.21 20.19
CA LEU A 60 -3.94 -9.00 20.94
C LEU A 60 -2.50 -9.04 21.50
N TYR A 61 -1.95 -10.23 21.73
CA TYR A 61 -0.56 -10.39 22.14
C TYR A 61 0.39 -10.02 20.99
N GLU A 62 0.13 -10.52 19.79
CA GLU A 62 0.99 -10.32 18.61
C GLU A 62 0.78 -8.94 17.95
N MET A 63 -0.48 -8.55 17.75
CA MET A 63 -0.86 -7.39 16.92
C MET A 63 -1.46 -6.23 17.72
N LYS A 64 -1.57 -6.35 19.04
CA LYS A 64 -1.99 -5.34 20.01
C LYS A 64 -3.37 -4.70 19.77
N SER A 65 -3.69 -4.25 18.55
CA SER A 65 -4.94 -3.55 18.22
C SER A 65 -5.40 -3.84 16.79
N LYS A 66 -6.66 -3.50 16.49
CA LYS A 66 -7.21 -3.55 15.11
C LYS A 66 -6.48 -2.58 14.16
N GLU A 67 -6.02 -1.44 14.66
CA GLU A 67 -5.21 -0.51 13.87
C GLU A 67 -3.83 -1.09 13.53
N ASP A 68 -3.20 -1.83 14.46
CA ASP A 68 -1.91 -2.48 14.16
C ASP A 68 -2.06 -3.56 13.07
N ILE A 69 -3.20 -4.29 13.07
CA ILE A 69 -3.54 -5.20 11.97
C ILE A 69 -3.67 -4.44 10.64
N LEU A 70 -4.34 -3.28 10.65
CA LEU A 70 -4.47 -2.46 9.45
C LEU A 70 -3.12 -1.91 8.99
N VAL A 71 -2.21 -1.52 9.89
CA VAL A 71 -0.84 -1.10 9.55
C VAL A 71 -0.08 -2.21 8.82
N MET A 72 -0.15 -3.45 9.32
CA MET A 72 0.50 -4.60 8.67
C MET A 72 -0.11 -4.86 7.29
N LEU A 73 -1.43 -4.87 7.19
CA LEU A 73 -2.14 -5.07 5.93
C LEU A 73 -1.78 -4.01 4.89
N VAL A 74 -1.76 -2.74 5.28
CA VAL A 74 -1.40 -1.62 4.37
C VAL A 74 0.06 -1.72 3.94
N ALA A 75 0.96 -2.16 4.81
CA ALA A 75 2.36 -2.37 4.44
C ALA A 75 2.50 -3.46 3.36
N GLU A 76 1.91 -4.64 3.57
CA GLU A 76 1.93 -5.75 2.60
C GLU A 76 1.26 -5.34 1.27
N PHE A 77 0.13 -4.63 1.36
CA PHE A 77 -0.58 -4.17 0.18
C PHE A 77 0.25 -3.17 -0.66
N LEU A 78 0.90 -2.19 -0.01
CA LEU A 78 1.77 -1.24 -0.69
C LEU A 78 3.04 -1.89 -1.28
N ASP A 79 3.55 -2.96 -0.66
CA ASP A 79 4.63 -3.76 -1.23
C ASP A 79 4.18 -4.45 -2.52
N GLY A 80 3.05 -5.12 -2.52
CA GLY A 80 2.47 -5.75 -3.71
C GLY A 80 2.18 -4.76 -4.85
N VAL A 81 1.66 -3.57 -4.51
CA VAL A 81 1.46 -2.49 -5.50
C VAL A 81 2.79 -2.02 -6.10
N THR A 82 3.82 -1.90 -5.27
CA THR A 82 5.15 -1.49 -5.74
C THR A 82 5.74 -2.55 -6.67
N GLU A 83 5.68 -3.82 -6.31
CA GLU A 83 6.15 -4.93 -7.14
C GLU A 83 5.42 -4.98 -8.49
N ALA A 84 4.09 -4.85 -8.48
CA ALA A 84 3.29 -4.86 -9.70
C ALA A 84 3.59 -3.66 -10.60
N SER A 85 3.73 -2.46 -10.05
CA SER A 85 4.11 -1.26 -10.78
C SER A 85 5.51 -1.37 -11.38
N ASP A 86 6.48 -1.82 -10.60
CA ASP A 86 7.86 -1.99 -11.04
C ASP A 86 7.96 -3.06 -12.14
N ALA A 87 7.23 -4.16 -12.02
CA ALA A 87 7.22 -5.23 -13.03
C ALA A 87 6.79 -4.76 -14.44
N VAL A 88 6.03 -3.68 -14.53
CA VAL A 88 5.58 -3.10 -15.80
C VAL A 88 6.44 -1.91 -16.20
N SER A 89 6.66 -0.96 -15.28
CA SER A 89 7.32 0.32 -15.59
C SER A 89 8.81 0.16 -15.91
N THR A 90 9.54 -0.70 -15.19
CA THR A 90 10.98 -0.93 -15.43
C THR A 90 11.29 -1.59 -16.78
N LYS A 91 10.32 -2.24 -17.41
CA LYS A 91 10.46 -2.72 -18.79
C LYS A 91 10.43 -1.60 -19.84
N LEU A 92 9.92 -0.44 -19.47
CA LEU A 92 9.69 0.70 -20.37
C LEU A 92 10.68 1.83 -20.13
N THR A 93 11.26 1.94 -18.92
CA THR A 93 12.15 3.03 -18.53
C THR A 93 13.04 2.67 -17.33
N ASP A 94 14.20 3.33 -17.21
CA ASP A 94 15.03 3.33 -16.01
C ASP A 94 14.89 4.65 -15.21
N ASP A 95 14.04 5.56 -15.66
CA ASP A 95 13.81 6.85 -15.01
C ASP A 95 13.00 6.64 -13.71
N LYS A 96 13.64 6.94 -12.59
CA LYS A 96 13.06 6.75 -11.25
C LYS A 96 11.78 7.56 -11.03
N VAL A 97 11.67 8.76 -11.64
CA VAL A 97 10.47 9.61 -11.51
C VAL A 97 9.30 8.98 -12.23
N LEU A 98 9.51 8.48 -13.46
CA LEU A 98 8.48 7.82 -14.25
C LEU A 98 7.98 6.56 -13.54
N ILE A 99 8.89 5.72 -13.02
CA ILE A 99 8.56 4.51 -12.26
C ILE A 99 7.76 4.85 -11.00
N PHE A 100 8.20 5.84 -10.22
CA PHE A 100 7.51 6.28 -9.02
C PHE A 100 6.09 6.78 -9.33
N MET A 101 5.94 7.62 -10.36
CA MET A 101 4.63 8.15 -10.73
C MET A 101 3.68 7.06 -11.27
N ALA A 102 4.20 6.02 -11.90
CA ALA A 102 3.41 4.85 -12.28
C ALA A 102 2.83 4.13 -11.06
N ASN A 103 3.59 3.99 -9.98
CA ASN A 103 3.10 3.44 -8.71
C ASN A 103 1.95 4.29 -8.13
N GLU A 104 2.08 5.61 -8.12
CA GLU A 104 1.02 6.51 -7.64
C GLU A 104 -0.28 6.39 -8.46
N VAL A 105 -0.13 6.28 -9.78
CA VAL A 105 -1.28 6.10 -10.69
C VAL A 105 -1.94 4.75 -10.49
N LEU A 106 -1.16 3.67 -10.32
CA LEU A 106 -1.71 2.34 -10.05
C LEU A 106 -2.60 2.34 -8.80
N GLN A 107 -2.19 3.00 -7.73
CA GLN A 107 -3.01 3.12 -6.52
C GLN A 107 -4.35 3.81 -6.78
N ILE A 108 -4.40 4.82 -7.64
CA ILE A 108 -5.66 5.48 -8.03
C ILE A 108 -6.57 4.51 -8.80
N TYR A 109 -6.03 3.78 -9.77
CA TYR A 109 -6.82 2.77 -10.51
C TYR A 109 -7.36 1.69 -9.58
N MET A 110 -6.55 1.19 -8.66
CA MET A 110 -7.00 0.20 -7.67
C MET A 110 -8.09 0.76 -6.75
N ALA A 111 -7.97 2.00 -6.28
CA ALA A 111 -9.01 2.64 -5.47
C ALA A 111 -10.34 2.85 -6.23
N GLU A 112 -10.29 2.97 -7.56
CA GLU A 112 -11.49 3.11 -8.42
C GLU A 112 -12.15 1.79 -8.81
N MET A 113 -11.53 0.64 -8.54
CA MET A 113 -12.10 -0.68 -8.90
C MET A 113 -13.42 -0.98 -8.21
N SER A 114 -13.57 -0.55 -6.95
CA SER A 114 -14.81 -0.72 -6.17
C SER A 114 -14.87 0.26 -5.00
N GLU A 115 -16.08 0.42 -4.44
CA GLU A 115 -16.28 1.19 -3.21
C GLU A 115 -15.50 0.58 -2.03
N ASP A 116 -15.44 -0.74 -1.94
CA ASP A 116 -14.74 -1.45 -0.88
C ASP A 116 -13.22 -1.22 -0.96
N MET A 117 -12.64 -1.28 -2.17
CA MET A 117 -11.22 -0.94 -2.39
C MET A 117 -10.94 0.51 -2.02
N ARG A 118 -11.80 1.44 -2.42
CA ARG A 118 -11.68 2.85 -2.05
C ARG A 118 -11.72 3.04 -0.54
N ASN A 119 -12.65 2.39 0.14
CA ASN A 119 -12.78 2.46 1.60
C ASN A 119 -11.55 1.87 2.31
N LEU A 120 -10.95 0.80 1.79
CA LEU A 120 -9.72 0.22 2.32
C LEU A 120 -8.53 1.19 2.19
N TYR A 121 -8.35 1.80 1.02
CA TYR A 121 -7.34 2.84 0.81
C TYR A 121 -7.54 4.04 1.74
N LEU A 122 -8.79 4.53 1.84
CA LEU A 122 -9.11 5.67 2.71
C LEU A 122 -8.86 5.35 4.19
N ALA A 123 -9.13 4.12 4.64
CA ALA A 123 -8.77 3.69 5.99
C ALA A 123 -7.25 3.73 6.19
N GLY A 124 -6.47 3.21 5.25
CA GLY A 124 -5.00 3.24 5.28
C GLY A 124 -4.44 4.66 5.35
N TYR A 125 -4.97 5.58 4.56
CA TYR A 125 -4.50 6.97 4.46
C TYR A 125 -5.09 7.92 5.53
N SER A 126 -6.08 7.50 6.34
CA SER A 126 -6.80 8.37 7.27
C SER A 126 -6.70 7.97 8.73
N MET A 127 -6.54 6.67 9.04
CA MET A 127 -6.39 6.24 10.43
C MET A 127 -5.05 6.70 11.00
N PRO A 128 -4.98 7.24 12.23
CA PRO A 128 -3.78 7.89 12.75
C PRO A 128 -2.52 7.06 12.65
N LYS A 129 -2.54 5.81 13.13
CA LYS A 129 -1.36 4.93 13.09
C LYS A 129 -0.95 4.55 11.67
N THR A 130 -1.92 4.26 10.81
CA THR A 130 -1.65 3.83 9.42
C THR A 130 -1.13 4.98 8.60
N SER A 131 -1.77 6.14 8.70
CA SER A 131 -1.34 7.34 7.97
C SER A 131 0.06 7.80 8.39
N GLU A 132 0.41 7.69 9.69
CA GLU A 132 1.78 7.94 10.15
C GLU A 132 2.77 6.91 9.60
N ALA A 133 2.41 5.62 9.61
CA ALA A 133 3.26 4.57 9.06
C ALA A 133 3.50 4.74 7.55
N VAL A 134 2.44 5.06 6.79
CA VAL A 134 2.53 5.38 5.36
C VAL A 134 3.43 6.59 5.13
N LEU A 135 3.24 7.68 5.89
CA LEU A 135 4.04 8.89 5.76
C LEU A 135 5.53 8.62 6.00
N ARG A 136 5.88 7.92 7.07
CA ARG A 136 7.28 7.58 7.39
C ARG A 136 7.90 6.71 6.28
N ARG A 137 7.22 5.63 5.91
CA ARG A 137 7.68 4.71 4.87
C ARG A 137 7.92 5.42 3.53
N ARG A 138 7.00 6.27 3.12
CA ARG A 138 7.12 7.04 1.87
C ARG A 138 8.26 8.05 1.94
N THR A 139 8.41 8.75 3.06
CA THR A 139 9.52 9.67 3.31
C THR A 139 10.87 8.98 3.16
N ASP A 140 11.06 7.85 3.85
CA ASP A 140 12.31 7.08 3.80
C ASP A 140 12.61 6.60 2.37
N MET A 141 11.60 6.05 1.68
CA MET A 141 11.71 5.58 0.31
C MET A 141 12.06 6.71 -0.67
N LEU A 142 11.43 7.88 -0.54
CA LEU A 142 11.72 9.03 -1.40
C LEU A 142 13.12 9.59 -1.15
N TYR A 143 13.53 9.69 0.10
CA TYR A 143 14.89 10.12 0.44
C TYR A 143 15.94 9.16 -0.12
N GLU A 144 15.72 7.84 -0.01
CA GLU A 144 16.62 6.82 -0.57
C GLU A 144 16.67 6.87 -2.11
N LYS A 145 15.52 7.01 -2.77
CA LYS A 145 15.44 6.99 -4.24
C LYS A 145 15.89 8.30 -4.90
N PHE A 146 15.60 9.43 -4.29
CA PHE A 146 15.71 10.75 -4.91
C PHE A 146 16.62 11.74 -4.18
N GLY A 147 17.19 11.38 -3.02
CA GLY A 147 18.08 12.27 -2.27
C GLY A 147 19.23 12.84 -3.12
N ASP A 148 19.79 12.03 -4.02
CA ASP A 148 20.85 12.46 -4.95
C ASP A 148 20.39 13.55 -5.95
N MET A 149 19.09 13.59 -6.27
CA MET A 149 18.50 14.59 -7.17
C MET A 149 18.19 15.92 -6.46
N PHE A 150 18.12 15.89 -5.14
CA PHE A 150 17.82 17.05 -4.29
C PHE A 150 18.93 17.24 -3.25
N PRO A 151 20.15 17.66 -3.65
CA PRO A 151 21.31 17.69 -2.77
C PRO A 151 21.17 18.64 -1.57
N ASP A 152 20.27 19.61 -1.66
CA ASP A 152 19.97 20.56 -0.59
C ASP A 152 18.88 20.08 0.38
N PHE A 153 18.24 18.91 0.07
CA PHE A 153 17.17 18.35 0.90
C PHE A 153 17.74 17.35 1.90
N ALA A 154 17.32 17.49 3.14
CA ALA A 154 17.47 16.47 4.17
C ALA A 154 16.18 15.62 4.25
N LEU A 155 16.21 14.53 5.02
CA LEU A 155 15.05 13.67 5.26
C LEU A 155 13.80 14.45 5.72
N LYS A 156 13.98 15.47 6.55
CA LYS A 156 12.88 16.32 7.02
C LYS A 156 12.16 17.07 5.91
N ASP A 157 12.88 17.47 4.85
CA ASP A 157 12.30 18.23 3.74
C ASP A 157 11.39 17.32 2.91
N PHE A 158 11.80 16.07 2.68
CA PHE A 158 10.92 15.04 2.10
C PHE A 158 9.70 14.75 2.97
N TYR A 159 9.88 14.65 4.30
CA TYR A 159 8.78 14.43 5.23
C TYR A 159 7.72 15.56 5.14
N GLU A 160 8.15 16.82 5.11
CA GLU A 160 7.25 17.98 5.01
C GLU A 160 6.47 17.99 3.69
N LEU A 161 7.11 17.62 2.56
CA LEU A 161 6.45 17.53 1.26
C LEU A 161 5.49 16.32 1.18
N GLU A 162 5.86 15.20 1.80
CA GLU A 162 5.00 14.00 1.82
C GLU A 162 3.71 14.19 2.63
N ILE A 163 3.67 15.07 3.61
CA ILE A 163 2.40 15.47 4.26
C ILE A 163 1.41 16.00 3.21
N ALA A 164 1.88 16.81 2.28
CA ALA A 164 1.05 17.38 1.23
C ALA A 164 0.66 16.33 0.17
N THR A 165 1.61 15.52 -0.29
CA THR A 165 1.36 14.51 -1.34
C THR A 165 0.41 13.42 -0.86
N ILE A 166 0.56 12.93 0.37
CA ILE A 166 -0.39 11.99 1.00
C ILE A 166 -1.78 12.62 1.14
N GLY A 167 -1.83 13.91 1.51
CA GLY A 167 -3.10 14.66 1.55
C GLY A 167 -3.79 14.72 0.19
N ILE A 168 -3.02 14.93 -0.89
CA ILE A 168 -3.52 14.95 -2.27
C ILE A 168 -4.02 13.55 -2.66
N MET A 169 -3.23 12.50 -2.44
CA MET A 169 -3.64 11.11 -2.74
C MET A 169 -4.98 10.78 -2.07
N ARG A 170 -5.08 11.02 -0.77
CA ARG A 170 -6.32 10.81 -0.01
C ARG A 170 -7.49 11.60 -0.57
N ALA A 171 -7.28 12.88 -0.92
CA ALA A 171 -8.33 13.74 -1.46
C ALA A 171 -8.86 13.20 -2.80
N TYR A 172 -7.97 12.81 -3.72
CA TYR A 172 -8.39 12.26 -5.01
C TYR A 172 -9.03 10.88 -4.88
N MET A 173 -8.56 10.02 -3.99
CA MET A 173 -9.17 8.70 -3.72
C MET A 173 -10.56 8.84 -3.09
N SER A 174 -10.83 9.90 -2.31
CA SER A 174 -12.12 10.08 -1.64
C SER A 174 -13.27 10.46 -2.58
N VAL A 175 -12.98 10.93 -3.78
CA VAL A 175 -13.98 11.35 -4.77
C VAL A 175 -14.04 10.30 -5.88
N PRO A 176 -15.09 9.47 -5.98
CA PRO A 176 -15.20 8.49 -7.06
C PRO A 176 -15.24 9.15 -8.43
N CYS A 177 -14.75 8.44 -9.45
CA CYS A 177 -14.89 8.87 -10.83
C CYS A 177 -16.35 8.80 -11.29
N ASP A 178 -16.72 9.75 -12.15
CA ASP A 178 -18.02 9.81 -12.79
C ASP A 178 -17.90 10.35 -14.24
N MET A 179 -19.04 10.64 -14.88
CA MET A 179 -19.07 11.17 -16.24
C MET A 179 -18.46 12.57 -16.40
N TYR A 180 -18.31 13.33 -15.31
CA TYR A 180 -17.73 14.70 -15.29
C TYR A 180 -16.28 14.72 -14.81
N PHE A 181 -15.90 13.70 -14.05
CA PHE A 181 -14.55 13.56 -13.51
C PHE A 181 -14.04 12.15 -13.76
N THR A 182 -13.57 11.91 -14.99
CA THR A 182 -13.10 10.59 -15.44
C THR A 182 -11.77 10.21 -14.79
N ILE A 183 -11.40 8.93 -14.88
CA ILE A 183 -10.12 8.44 -14.34
C ILE A 183 -8.92 9.15 -14.98
N GLU A 184 -8.97 9.42 -16.28
CA GLU A 184 -7.91 10.14 -16.98
C GLU A 184 -7.78 11.58 -16.47
N ALA A 185 -8.91 12.28 -16.26
CA ALA A 185 -8.90 13.62 -15.70
C ALA A 185 -8.37 13.64 -14.26
N LYS A 186 -8.73 12.62 -13.45
CA LYS A 186 -8.22 12.43 -12.08
C LYS A 186 -6.71 12.24 -12.07
N VAL A 187 -6.21 11.32 -12.89
CA VAL A 187 -4.78 11.01 -13.03
C VAL A 187 -4.01 12.23 -13.53
N ASP A 188 -4.49 12.92 -14.56
CA ASP A 188 -3.84 14.14 -15.09
C ASP A 188 -3.69 15.23 -14.01
N ARG A 189 -4.73 15.45 -13.21
CA ARG A 189 -4.71 16.42 -12.11
C ARG A 189 -3.80 16.01 -10.98
N LEU A 190 -3.86 14.73 -10.57
CA LEU A 190 -2.99 14.16 -9.54
C LEU A 190 -1.52 14.38 -9.91
N LEU A 191 -1.10 13.89 -11.08
CA LEU A 191 0.27 14.00 -11.57
C LEU A 191 0.75 15.46 -11.60
N SER A 192 -0.08 16.34 -12.19
CA SER A 192 0.26 17.76 -12.28
C SER A 192 0.40 18.44 -10.90
N THR A 193 -0.38 18.01 -9.92
CA THR A 193 -0.38 18.61 -8.58
C THR A 193 0.76 18.09 -7.74
N MET A 194 0.99 16.77 -7.73
CA MET A 194 2.07 16.15 -6.97
C MET A 194 3.45 16.61 -7.44
N LEU A 195 3.70 16.59 -8.75
CA LEU A 195 4.99 17.00 -9.31
C LEU A 195 5.30 18.48 -9.05
N LYS A 196 4.28 19.34 -9.00
CA LYS A 196 4.48 20.77 -8.65
C LYS A 196 4.88 21.00 -7.20
N ILE A 197 4.52 20.12 -6.27
CA ILE A 197 4.97 20.20 -4.88
C ILE A 197 6.49 20.12 -4.79
N TYR A 198 7.10 19.31 -5.66
CA TYR A 198 8.55 19.13 -5.78
C TYR A 198 9.20 20.12 -6.76
N ASP A 199 8.47 21.15 -7.18
CA ASP A 199 8.92 22.16 -8.14
C ASP A 199 9.45 21.58 -9.46
N VAL A 200 8.86 20.45 -9.89
CA VAL A 200 9.21 19.78 -11.14
C VAL A 200 8.77 20.63 -12.33
N ASP A 201 9.65 20.77 -13.31
CA ASP A 201 9.40 21.59 -14.50
C ASP A 201 8.30 21.00 -15.40
N LYS A 202 7.76 21.87 -16.28
CA LYS A 202 6.64 21.50 -17.16
C LYS A 202 7.01 20.42 -18.19
N GLN A 203 8.26 20.35 -18.62
CA GLN A 203 8.71 19.37 -19.60
C GLN A 203 8.72 17.98 -18.99
N THR A 204 9.24 17.87 -17.78
CA THR A 204 9.22 16.60 -16.99
C THR A 204 7.79 16.18 -16.69
N ILE A 205 6.89 17.10 -16.30
CA ILE A 205 5.47 16.81 -16.09
C ILE A 205 4.84 16.25 -17.38
N SER A 206 5.13 16.82 -18.55
CA SER A 206 4.62 16.29 -19.82
C SER A 206 5.17 14.90 -20.12
N ALA A 207 6.47 14.66 -19.89
CA ALA A 207 7.09 13.35 -20.11
C ALA A 207 6.47 12.27 -19.19
N VAL A 208 6.19 12.59 -17.93
CA VAL A 208 5.47 11.69 -17.02
C VAL A 208 4.09 11.34 -17.57
N LYS A 209 3.31 12.33 -18.00
CA LYS A 209 1.97 12.09 -18.56
C LYS A 209 1.99 11.22 -19.82
N GLU A 210 2.94 11.46 -20.72
CA GLU A 210 3.14 10.65 -21.93
C GLU A 210 3.57 9.23 -21.60
N PHE A 211 4.37 9.04 -20.54
CA PHE A 211 4.79 7.73 -20.08
C PHE A 211 3.62 6.94 -19.50
N ILE A 212 2.81 7.57 -18.64
CA ILE A 212 1.64 6.94 -18.01
C ILE A 212 0.64 6.40 -19.05
N GLN A 213 0.47 7.10 -20.18
CA GLN A 213 -0.41 6.64 -21.26
C GLN A 213 0.04 5.36 -21.97
N LYS A 214 1.29 4.92 -21.77
CA LYS A 214 1.81 3.69 -22.36
C LYS A 214 1.48 2.42 -21.55
N ILE A 215 0.94 2.58 -20.36
CA ILE A 215 0.67 1.49 -19.41
C ILE A 215 -0.84 1.29 -19.33
N ASP A 216 -1.28 0.05 -19.49
CA ASP A 216 -2.67 -0.37 -19.24
C ASP A 216 -2.89 -0.58 -17.74
N PHE A 217 -3.12 0.53 -17.02
CA PHE A 217 -3.31 0.49 -15.57
C PHE A 217 -4.58 -0.25 -15.14
N GLU A 218 -5.60 -0.32 -15.97
CA GLU A 218 -6.82 -1.08 -15.67
C GLU A 218 -6.50 -2.58 -15.55
N SER A 219 -5.80 -3.13 -16.54
CA SER A 219 -5.35 -4.52 -16.50
C SER A 219 -4.34 -4.77 -15.38
N VAL A 220 -3.39 -3.86 -15.15
CA VAL A 220 -2.40 -4.01 -14.06
C VAL A 220 -3.09 -3.99 -12.71
N ALA A 221 -4.01 -3.06 -12.46
CA ALA A 221 -4.76 -2.97 -11.21
C ALA A 221 -5.56 -4.24 -10.93
N LYS A 222 -6.27 -4.74 -11.95
CA LYS A 222 -7.04 -5.98 -11.84
C LYS A 222 -6.16 -7.16 -11.46
N ASN A 223 -5.07 -7.37 -12.19
CA ASN A 223 -4.14 -8.47 -11.93
C ASN A 223 -3.50 -8.34 -10.54
N THR A 224 -3.14 -7.12 -10.11
CA THR A 224 -2.55 -6.87 -8.79
C THR A 224 -3.52 -7.24 -7.66
N VAL A 225 -4.79 -6.82 -7.78
CA VAL A 225 -5.82 -7.16 -6.79
C VAL A 225 -6.07 -8.67 -6.76
N GLU A 226 -6.16 -9.32 -7.92
CA GLU A 226 -6.31 -10.77 -8.01
C GLU A 226 -5.14 -11.48 -7.31
N THR A 227 -3.89 -11.10 -7.59
CA THR A 227 -2.70 -11.70 -6.97
C THR A 227 -2.68 -11.49 -5.46
N VAL A 228 -2.90 -10.26 -4.98
CA VAL A 228 -2.92 -9.97 -3.52
C VAL A 228 -4.04 -10.73 -2.82
N PHE A 229 -5.20 -10.90 -3.46
CA PHE A 229 -6.30 -11.67 -2.87
C PHE A 229 -6.07 -13.17 -2.94
N GLU A 230 -5.41 -13.69 -3.96
CA GLU A 230 -4.97 -15.09 -4.03
C GLU A 230 -3.96 -15.40 -2.92
N ASP A 231 -2.97 -14.54 -2.72
CA ASP A 231 -1.97 -14.68 -1.65
C ASP A 231 -2.60 -14.64 -0.24
N LEU A 232 -3.67 -13.85 -0.09
CA LEU A 232 -4.45 -13.78 1.15
C LEU A 232 -5.61 -14.80 1.20
N GLU A 233 -5.74 -15.71 0.22
CA GLU A 233 -6.84 -16.69 0.12
C GLU A 233 -8.25 -16.04 0.20
N ILE A 234 -8.39 -14.80 -0.26
CA ILE A 234 -9.65 -14.04 -0.24
C ILE A 234 -10.32 -14.16 -1.61
N ARG A 235 -11.61 -14.55 -1.61
CA ARG A 235 -12.44 -14.47 -2.82
C ARG A 235 -13.13 -13.10 -2.84
N PRO A 236 -12.87 -12.25 -3.85
CA PRO A 236 -13.61 -11.00 -3.99
C PRO A 236 -15.11 -11.31 -4.12
N SER A 237 -15.94 -10.53 -3.43
CA SER A 237 -17.40 -10.58 -3.59
C SER A 237 -17.74 -10.10 -5.00
N ASN A 238 -18.51 -10.89 -5.73
CA ASN A 238 -19.04 -10.54 -7.06
C ASN A 238 -19.98 -9.34 -6.98
#